data_24792cabf338a3c88622787a51de78d4
#
_entry.id   24792cabf338a3c88622787a51de78d4
#
_cell.length_a   1.000
_cell.length_b   1.000
_cell.length_c   1.000
_cell.angle_alpha   90.00
_cell.angle_beta   90.00
_cell.angle_gamma   90.00
#
_symmetry.space_group_name_H-M   'P 1'
#
loop_
_entity.id
_entity.type
_entity.pdbx_description
1 polymer ?
#
loop_
_entity_poly.entity_id
_entity_poly.type
_entity_poly.pdbx_seq_one_letter_code
_entity_poly.pdbx_strand_id
1 'polypeptide(L)'
;SVFLDDDDGTDAMFAALKKIGVRLALDDFGTGYSSLGYLKKAPFDKIKIDQSFVRGATQPGSRNGAIIASITSLAQSLGMETTAEGVETLDELDLIRLQGCSHVQGFIYSLPLSAVAAVERLRTGLTAVARGPRSARVPRQTMLRKVVLDHDGELYNGTIRNISSTGALIEGLWNVPDGTSFQVRLSDRHAIAAVSRWCDGDRMGVEFASPLQRDGAGRIRIVAEAGAVMERRSIRGLAGSDVE
;
A
#
# COMPACT_ATOMS: atom_id res chain seq x y z
N SER A 1 19.78 18.87 12.55
CA SER A 1 19.84 19.43 11.19
C SER A 1 21.16 20.16 11.05
N VAL A 2 22.01 19.67 10.16
CA VAL A 2 23.23 20.38 9.78
C VAL A 2 22.81 21.49 8.82
N PHE A 3 22.97 22.74 9.23
CA PHE A 3 22.82 23.89 8.34
C PHE A 3 23.98 23.80 7.34
N LEU A 4 23.66 23.55 6.08
CA LEU A 4 24.62 23.59 5.00
C LEU A 4 24.73 25.05 4.57
N ASP A 5 25.66 25.77 5.16
CA ASP A 5 26.05 27.09 4.68
C ASP A 5 26.71 26.93 3.30
N ASP A 6 26.51 27.95 2.48
CA ASP A 6 26.97 27.97 1.08
C ASP A 6 28.44 28.40 1.07
N ASP A 7 29.32 27.55 1.62
CA ASP A 7 30.74 27.80 1.68
C ASP A 7 31.59 26.67 1.05
N ASP A 8 32.80 27.03 0.64
CA ASP A 8 33.78 26.09 0.05
C ASP A 8 34.11 24.90 0.97
N GLY A 9 33.91 25.04 2.28
CA GLY A 9 34.14 24.01 3.27
C GLY A 9 33.13 22.87 3.21
N THR A 10 31.88 23.17 2.91
CA THR A 10 30.81 22.18 2.78
C THR A 10 31.04 21.26 1.57
N ASP A 11 31.42 21.84 0.44
CA ASP A 11 31.71 21.07 -0.78
C ASP A 11 32.94 20.15 -0.59
N ALA A 12 34.00 20.64 0.05
CA ALA A 12 35.18 19.86 0.38
C ALA A 12 34.85 18.68 1.32
N MET A 13 33.97 18.90 2.30
CA MET A 13 33.49 17.86 3.22
C MET A 13 32.73 16.77 2.45
N PHE A 14 31.79 17.14 1.58
CA PHE A 14 31.05 16.15 0.78
C PHE A 14 31.97 15.36 -0.16
N ALA A 15 32.92 16.03 -0.79
CA ALA A 15 33.91 15.36 -1.64
C ALA A 15 34.76 14.34 -0.84
N ALA A 16 35.17 14.69 0.38
CA ALA A 16 35.91 13.79 1.27
C ALA A 16 35.05 12.57 1.67
N LEU A 17 33.78 12.78 2.05
CA LEU A 17 32.86 11.69 2.38
C LEU A 17 32.64 10.75 1.20
N LYS A 18 32.43 11.29 0.00
CA LYS A 18 32.29 10.47 -1.21
C LYS A 18 33.55 9.68 -1.55
N LYS A 19 34.72 10.27 -1.33
CA LYS A 19 36.02 9.61 -1.59
C LYS A 19 36.23 8.37 -0.73
N ILE A 20 35.74 8.36 0.51
CA ILE A 20 35.80 7.18 1.38
C ILE A 20 34.68 6.17 1.11
N GLY A 21 33.78 6.43 0.14
CA GLY A 21 32.77 5.49 -0.32
C GLY A 21 31.48 5.47 0.50
N VAL A 22 31.23 6.46 1.38
CA VAL A 22 29.96 6.53 2.12
C VAL A 22 28.82 7.01 1.24
N ARG A 23 27.64 6.47 1.49
CA ARG A 23 26.39 6.95 0.87
C ARG A 23 25.74 8.00 1.76
N LEU A 24 25.28 9.09 1.14
CA LEU A 24 24.67 10.22 1.84
C LEU A 24 23.15 10.16 1.68
N ALA A 25 22.44 10.31 2.77
CA ALA A 25 20.99 10.37 2.78
C ALA A 25 20.51 11.73 3.29
N LEU A 26 19.52 12.31 2.61
CA LEU A 26 18.80 13.48 3.09
C LEU A 26 17.62 13.00 3.94
N ASP A 27 17.64 13.32 5.23
CA ASP A 27 16.67 12.90 6.20
C ASP A 27 15.50 13.89 6.34
N ASP A 28 14.34 13.42 6.83
CA ASP A 28 13.13 14.22 7.13
C ASP A 28 12.67 15.11 5.95
N PHE A 29 12.81 14.61 4.71
CA PHE A 29 12.49 15.41 3.54
C PHE A 29 11.00 15.80 3.51
N GLY A 30 10.75 17.10 3.37
CA GLY A 30 9.41 17.68 3.27
C GLY A 30 8.87 18.28 4.56
N THR A 31 9.55 18.18 5.71
CA THR A 31 9.05 18.65 7.01
C THR A 31 9.40 20.12 7.34
N GLY A 32 9.94 20.90 6.36
CA GLY A 32 10.11 22.34 6.57
C GLY A 32 11.30 22.96 5.86
N TYR A 33 12.52 22.67 6.27
CA TYR A 33 13.72 23.34 5.75
C TYR A 33 14.44 22.63 4.59
N SER A 34 13.88 21.53 4.09
CA SER A 34 14.47 20.81 2.96
C SER A 34 14.22 21.57 1.67
N SER A 35 15.05 22.59 1.38
CA SER A 35 14.92 23.30 0.12
C SER A 35 15.43 22.43 -1.04
N LEU A 36 14.75 22.48 -2.18
CA LEU A 36 15.20 21.87 -3.44
C LEU A 36 16.63 22.33 -3.83
N GLY A 37 17.07 23.46 -3.28
CA GLY A 37 18.44 23.98 -3.45
C GLY A 37 19.51 23.02 -2.94
N TYR A 38 19.28 22.32 -1.83
CA TYR A 38 20.25 21.36 -1.29
C TYR A 38 20.37 20.10 -2.16
N LEU A 39 19.27 19.63 -2.76
CA LEU A 39 19.32 18.50 -3.68
C LEU A 39 20.16 18.77 -4.94
N LYS A 40 20.24 20.04 -5.34
CA LYS A 40 21.06 20.45 -6.50
C LYS A 40 22.54 20.48 -6.16
N LYS A 41 22.92 20.84 -4.94
CA LYS A 41 24.30 21.12 -4.54
C LYS A 41 25.01 19.92 -3.90
N ALA A 42 24.31 19.22 -3.01
CA ALA A 42 24.91 18.13 -2.26
C ALA A 42 24.73 16.79 -2.98
N PRO A 43 25.78 15.92 -2.99
CA PRO A 43 25.77 14.65 -3.71
C PRO A 43 25.07 13.55 -2.91
N PHE A 44 23.78 13.74 -2.62
CA PHE A 44 22.97 12.75 -1.94
C PHE A 44 22.71 11.54 -2.84
N ASP A 45 22.72 10.35 -2.24
CA ASP A 45 22.37 9.09 -2.89
C ASP A 45 20.92 8.70 -2.61
N LYS A 46 20.32 9.26 -1.54
CA LYS A 46 19.04 8.82 -1.03
C LYS A 46 18.25 9.95 -0.38
N ILE A 47 16.93 9.91 -0.58
CA ILE A 47 15.96 10.77 0.14
C ILE A 47 15.16 9.88 1.10
N LYS A 48 15.08 10.27 2.37
CA LYS A 48 14.22 9.64 3.37
C LYS A 48 12.93 10.45 3.49
N ILE A 49 11.81 9.82 3.18
CA ILE A 49 10.48 10.42 3.21
C ILE A 49 9.96 10.29 4.64
N ASP A 50 9.75 11.43 5.30
CA ASP A 50 9.34 11.46 6.71
C ASP A 50 8.02 10.72 6.95
N GLN A 51 7.93 10.10 8.12
CA GLN A 51 6.77 9.32 8.55
C GLN A 51 5.46 10.12 8.59
N SER A 52 5.49 11.46 8.70
CA SER A 52 4.28 12.29 8.69
C SER A 52 3.53 12.21 7.37
N PHE A 53 4.25 12.00 6.26
CA PHE A 53 3.61 11.76 4.96
C PHE A 53 3.07 10.34 4.82
N VAL A 54 3.72 9.35 5.43
CA VAL A 54 3.24 7.95 5.41
C VAL A 54 2.00 7.78 6.27
N ARG A 55 1.99 8.44 7.44
CA ARG A 55 0.83 8.43 8.35
C ARG A 55 -0.38 9.07 7.69
N GLY A 56 -1.46 8.29 7.59
CA GLY A 56 -2.71 8.75 7.00
C GLY A 56 -2.70 8.87 5.48
N ALA A 57 -1.63 8.46 4.78
CA ALA A 57 -1.57 8.50 3.32
C ALA A 57 -2.67 7.65 2.65
N THR A 58 -3.14 6.63 3.35
CA THR A 58 -4.21 5.73 2.90
C THR A 58 -5.62 6.19 3.29
N GLN A 59 -5.74 7.35 3.93
CA GLN A 59 -7.05 7.90 4.32
C GLN A 59 -7.73 8.58 3.12
N PRO A 60 -9.05 8.45 2.95
CA PRO A 60 -9.79 9.16 1.93
C PRO A 60 -9.55 10.67 2.01
N GLY A 61 -9.32 11.31 0.86
CA GLY A 61 -9.06 12.74 0.78
C GLY A 61 -7.67 13.20 1.23
N SER A 62 -6.79 12.28 1.65
CA SER A 62 -5.41 12.60 2.00
C SER A 62 -4.60 13.00 0.77
N ARG A 63 -3.84 14.10 0.88
CA ARG A 63 -2.87 14.52 -0.15
C ARG A 63 -1.50 13.85 0.01
N ASN A 64 -1.28 13.12 1.09
CA ASN A 64 0.02 12.53 1.41
C ASN A 64 0.50 11.55 0.33
N GLY A 65 -0.40 10.74 -0.24
CA GLY A 65 -0.06 9.85 -1.35
C GLY A 65 0.50 10.60 -2.56
N ALA A 66 -0.11 11.72 -2.95
CA ALA A 66 0.37 12.56 -4.05
C ALA A 66 1.73 13.23 -3.73
N ILE A 67 1.95 13.61 -2.47
CA ILE A 67 3.24 14.17 -2.02
C ILE A 67 4.33 13.09 -2.11
N ILE A 68 4.07 11.88 -1.63
CA ILE A 68 5.00 10.74 -1.73
C ILE A 68 5.34 10.45 -3.19
N ALA A 69 4.35 10.41 -4.09
CA ALA A 69 4.56 10.23 -5.53
C ALA A 69 5.47 11.31 -6.11
N SER A 70 5.26 12.57 -5.75
CA SER A 70 6.06 13.70 -6.22
C SER A 70 7.51 13.61 -5.75
N ILE A 71 7.73 13.26 -4.47
CA ILE A 71 9.08 13.09 -3.90
C ILE A 71 9.79 11.91 -4.59
N THR A 72 9.09 10.81 -4.80
CA THR A 72 9.67 9.63 -5.45
C THR A 72 10.05 9.92 -6.90
N SER A 73 9.19 10.61 -7.65
CA SER A 73 9.47 11.03 -9.02
C SER A 73 10.67 11.99 -9.10
N LEU A 74 10.76 12.94 -8.17
CA LEU A 74 11.90 13.86 -8.06
C LEU A 74 13.20 13.09 -7.80
N ALA A 75 13.21 12.18 -6.83
CA ALA A 75 14.37 11.36 -6.51
C ALA A 75 14.83 10.52 -7.71
N GLN A 76 13.90 9.87 -8.41
CA GLN A 76 14.18 9.10 -9.62
C GLN A 76 14.80 9.96 -10.71
N SER A 77 14.28 11.17 -10.94
CA SER A 77 14.80 12.11 -11.93
C SER A 77 16.23 12.58 -11.61
N LEU A 78 16.62 12.56 -10.32
CA LEU A 78 17.96 12.92 -9.85
C LEU A 78 18.88 11.68 -9.67
N GLY A 79 18.42 10.48 -10.03
CA GLY A 79 19.17 9.24 -9.85
C GLY A 79 19.34 8.82 -8.39
N MET A 80 18.48 9.29 -7.49
CA MET A 80 18.52 9.00 -6.06
C MET A 80 17.55 7.87 -5.70
N GLU A 81 17.89 7.10 -4.68
CA GLU A 81 16.94 6.17 -4.05
C GLU A 81 16.01 6.90 -3.07
N THR A 82 14.89 6.26 -2.75
CA THR A 82 13.97 6.73 -1.70
C THR A 82 13.80 5.70 -0.59
N THR A 83 13.59 6.17 0.64
CA THR A 83 13.18 5.34 1.77
C THR A 83 11.97 5.96 2.45
N ALA A 84 10.85 5.27 2.45
CA ALA A 84 9.66 5.70 3.21
C ALA A 84 9.77 5.21 4.66
N GLU A 85 9.65 6.14 5.61
CA GLU A 85 9.81 5.86 7.03
C GLU A 85 8.48 5.68 7.76
N GLY A 86 8.51 4.95 8.87
CA GLY A 86 7.36 4.77 9.75
C GLY A 86 6.20 4.00 9.13
N VAL A 87 6.46 3.11 8.18
CA VAL A 87 5.44 2.23 7.61
C VAL A 87 5.05 1.16 8.64
N GLU A 88 3.76 1.10 8.99
CA GLU A 88 3.24 0.21 10.02
C GLU A 88 2.11 -0.70 9.53
N THR A 89 1.44 -0.34 8.44
CA THR A 89 0.30 -1.08 7.91
C THR A 89 0.58 -1.63 6.52
N LEU A 90 -0.11 -2.70 6.14
CA LEU A 90 0.01 -3.25 4.79
C LEU A 90 -0.53 -2.29 3.72
N ASP A 91 -1.57 -1.52 4.04
CA ASP A 91 -2.11 -0.51 3.12
C ASP A 91 -1.09 0.59 2.82
N GLU A 92 -0.36 1.06 3.85
CA GLU A 92 0.75 2.01 3.65
C GLU A 92 1.86 1.39 2.82
N LEU A 93 2.24 0.13 3.08
CA LEU A 93 3.25 -0.57 2.32
C LEU A 93 2.87 -0.70 0.84
N ASP A 94 1.62 -1.07 0.56
CA ASP A 94 1.12 -1.21 -0.80
C ASP A 94 1.11 0.16 -1.52
N LEU A 95 0.65 1.22 -0.85
CA LEU A 95 0.70 2.58 -1.39
C LEU A 95 2.13 2.99 -1.73
N ILE A 96 3.07 2.83 -0.80
CA ILE A 96 4.49 3.20 -0.98
C ILE A 96 5.11 2.45 -2.18
N ARG A 97 4.80 1.16 -2.33
CA ARG A 97 5.24 0.35 -3.49
C ARG A 97 4.67 0.87 -4.80
N LEU A 98 3.38 1.19 -4.81
CA LEU A 98 2.71 1.74 -5.99
C LEU A 98 3.30 3.08 -6.44
N GLN A 99 3.73 3.90 -5.48
CA GLN A 99 4.40 5.16 -5.78
C GLN A 99 5.87 4.99 -6.20
N GLY A 100 6.36 3.74 -6.32
CA GLY A 100 7.70 3.45 -6.82
C GLY A 100 8.84 3.76 -5.85
N CYS A 101 8.55 3.85 -4.54
CA CYS A 101 9.58 4.05 -3.53
C CYS A 101 10.52 2.84 -3.46
N SER A 102 11.84 3.09 -3.40
CA SER A 102 12.86 2.04 -3.50
C SER A 102 12.97 1.18 -2.24
N HIS A 103 12.80 1.80 -1.06
CA HIS A 103 13.01 1.16 0.24
C HIS A 103 11.91 1.56 1.22
N VAL A 104 11.70 0.70 2.20
CA VAL A 104 10.72 0.89 3.28
C VAL A 104 11.38 0.62 4.63
N GLN A 105 11.13 1.49 5.59
CA GLN A 105 11.53 1.35 6.98
C GLN A 105 10.32 1.56 7.89
N GLY A 106 10.13 0.67 8.87
CA GLY A 106 9.03 0.83 9.84
C GLY A 106 8.68 -0.46 10.58
N PHE A 107 7.73 -0.34 11.49
CA PHE A 107 7.27 -1.44 12.33
C PHE A 107 6.53 -2.53 11.54
N ILE A 108 6.27 -2.30 10.25
CA ILE A 108 5.75 -3.33 9.35
C ILE A 108 6.66 -4.58 9.28
N TYR A 109 7.96 -4.43 9.53
CA TYR A 109 8.92 -5.54 9.56
C TYR A 109 9.22 -5.99 10.98
N SER A 110 9.54 -5.06 11.88
CA SER A 110 9.79 -5.32 13.29
C SER A 110 9.88 -4.02 14.09
N LEU A 111 9.72 -4.11 15.40
CA LEU A 111 10.23 -3.10 16.34
C LEU A 111 11.78 -3.10 16.29
N PRO A 112 12.45 -2.07 16.82
CA PRO A 112 13.90 -2.04 16.93
C PRO A 112 14.45 -3.33 17.53
N LEU A 113 15.49 -3.89 16.92
CA LEU A 113 16.09 -5.16 17.27
C LEU A 113 17.53 -4.95 17.76
N SER A 114 18.00 -5.82 18.65
CA SER A 114 19.43 -5.96 18.91
C SER A 114 20.15 -6.51 17.67
N ALA A 115 21.46 -6.32 17.56
CA ALA A 115 22.26 -6.82 16.44
C ALA A 115 22.08 -8.33 16.22
N VAL A 116 22.08 -9.11 17.32
CA VAL A 116 21.88 -10.57 17.27
C VAL A 116 20.52 -10.94 16.71
N ALA A 117 19.46 -10.30 17.20
CA ALA A 117 18.09 -10.55 16.73
C ALA A 117 17.90 -10.10 15.27
N ALA A 118 18.57 -9.01 14.85
CA ALA A 118 18.55 -8.55 13.47
C ALA A 118 19.20 -9.56 12.51
N VAL A 119 20.36 -10.12 12.87
CA VAL A 119 21.04 -11.17 12.07
C VAL A 119 20.14 -12.40 11.93
N GLU A 120 19.52 -12.85 13.02
CA GLU A 120 18.61 -14.00 12.97
C GLU A 120 17.38 -13.71 12.08
N ARG A 121 16.84 -12.50 12.16
CA ARG A 121 15.72 -12.07 11.32
C ARG A 121 16.08 -12.05 9.83
N LEU A 122 17.30 -11.62 9.50
CA LEU A 122 17.81 -11.66 8.12
C LEU A 122 17.99 -13.08 7.60
N ARG A 123 18.44 -14.01 8.45
CA ARG A 123 18.59 -15.44 8.09
C ARG A 123 17.24 -16.12 7.81
N THR A 124 16.22 -15.80 8.59
CA THR A 124 14.87 -16.37 8.45
C THR A 124 14.02 -15.69 7.41
N GLY A 125 14.49 -14.57 6.85
CA GLY A 125 13.77 -13.73 5.90
C GLY A 125 12.91 -12.68 6.57
N LEU A 126 12.87 -11.49 5.92
CA LEU A 126 12.01 -10.38 6.34
C LEU A 126 10.60 -10.59 5.76
N THR A 127 9.63 -10.70 6.64
CA THR A 127 8.21 -10.74 6.25
C THR A 127 7.51 -9.50 6.78
N ALA A 128 6.80 -8.80 5.91
CA ALA A 128 5.95 -7.68 6.31
C ALA A 128 4.75 -8.20 7.12
N VAL A 129 4.68 -7.81 8.38
CA VAL A 129 3.57 -8.14 9.28
C VAL A 129 3.17 -6.88 10.02
N ALA A 130 1.93 -6.45 9.82
CA ALA A 130 1.41 -5.29 10.52
C ALA A 130 1.45 -5.50 12.05
N ARG A 131 2.43 -4.90 12.72
CA ARG A 131 2.66 -5.02 14.17
C ARG A 131 2.80 -3.69 14.89
N GLY A 132 2.78 -2.59 14.16
CA GLY A 132 2.88 -1.25 14.75
C GLY A 132 1.61 -0.84 15.49
N PRO A 133 1.65 0.20 16.31
CA PRO A 133 0.51 0.69 17.09
C PRO A 133 -0.70 1.09 16.21
N ARG A 134 -0.47 1.38 14.92
CA ARG A 134 -1.52 1.67 13.95
C ARG A 134 -2.03 0.44 13.20
N SER A 135 -1.47 -0.74 13.46
CA SER A 135 -1.80 -2.00 12.78
C SER A 135 -3.03 -2.71 13.33
N ALA A 136 -3.88 -2.04 14.10
CA ALA A 136 -5.12 -2.59 14.67
C ALA A 136 -6.12 -3.07 13.58
N ARG A 137 -5.83 -2.84 12.31
CA ARG A 137 -6.57 -3.44 11.20
C ARG A 137 -6.25 -4.93 11.09
N VAL A 138 -7.29 -5.71 10.89
CA VAL A 138 -7.22 -7.16 10.72
C VAL A 138 -6.19 -7.52 9.64
N PRO A 139 -5.24 -8.46 9.90
CA PRO A 139 -4.23 -8.85 8.93
C PRO A 139 -4.85 -9.19 7.58
N ARG A 140 -4.36 -8.57 6.51
CA ARG A 140 -4.79 -8.85 5.13
C ARG A 140 -3.90 -9.93 4.53
N GLN A 141 -4.52 -10.79 3.73
CA GLN A 141 -3.83 -11.81 2.95
C GLN A 141 -3.83 -11.38 1.49
N THR A 142 -2.65 -11.32 0.87
CA THR A 142 -2.57 -11.10 -0.58
C THR A 142 -3.25 -12.27 -1.29
N MET A 143 -4.18 -11.95 -2.18
CA MET A 143 -4.94 -12.94 -2.93
C MET A 143 -5.24 -12.36 -4.31
N LEU A 144 -4.95 -13.13 -5.35
CA LEU A 144 -5.37 -12.79 -6.71
C LEU A 144 -6.54 -13.68 -7.09
N ARG A 145 -7.78 -13.17 -6.93
CA ARG A 145 -8.98 -13.96 -7.17
C ARG A 145 -10.03 -13.15 -7.93
N LYS A 146 -10.50 -13.70 -9.05
CA LYS A 146 -11.66 -13.16 -9.76
C LYS A 146 -12.92 -13.38 -8.93
N VAL A 147 -13.75 -12.36 -8.84
CA VAL A 147 -15.03 -12.36 -8.14
C VAL A 147 -16.11 -11.68 -8.98
N VAL A 148 -17.34 -11.99 -8.67
CA VAL A 148 -18.50 -11.28 -9.22
C VAL A 148 -19.13 -10.47 -8.09
N LEU A 149 -19.38 -9.19 -8.36
CA LEU A 149 -20.10 -8.29 -7.46
C LEU A 149 -21.50 -8.09 -8.02
N ASP A 150 -22.49 -8.31 -7.20
CA ASP A 150 -23.89 -8.10 -7.53
C ASP A 150 -24.37 -6.84 -6.79
N HIS A 151 -24.82 -5.84 -7.54
CA HIS A 151 -25.43 -4.62 -7.02
C HIS A 151 -26.82 -4.46 -7.63
N ASP A 152 -27.85 -4.65 -6.85
CA ASP A 152 -29.26 -4.55 -7.25
C ASP A 152 -29.62 -5.40 -8.49
N GLY A 153 -28.99 -6.57 -8.63
CA GLY A 153 -29.19 -7.50 -9.75
C GLY A 153 -28.25 -7.27 -10.95
N GLU A 154 -27.50 -6.17 -10.95
CA GLU A 154 -26.45 -5.91 -11.93
C GLU A 154 -25.15 -6.60 -11.51
N LEU A 155 -24.52 -7.32 -12.45
CA LEU A 155 -23.32 -8.13 -12.17
C LEU A 155 -22.05 -7.49 -12.74
N TYR A 156 -21.08 -7.27 -11.88
CA TYR A 156 -19.78 -6.69 -12.21
C TYR A 156 -18.66 -7.69 -11.96
N ASN A 157 -17.67 -7.71 -12.83
CA ASN A 157 -16.47 -8.52 -12.64
C ASN A 157 -15.40 -7.71 -11.92
N GLY A 158 -14.82 -8.30 -10.87
CA GLY A 158 -13.72 -7.70 -10.11
C GLY A 158 -12.64 -8.72 -9.79
N THR A 159 -11.51 -8.21 -9.31
CA THR A 159 -10.38 -9.02 -8.85
C THR A 159 -10.00 -8.61 -7.44
N ILE A 160 -10.11 -9.53 -6.48
CA ILE A 160 -9.58 -9.31 -5.12
C ILE A 160 -8.05 -9.33 -5.19
N ARG A 161 -7.41 -8.28 -4.70
CA ARG A 161 -5.95 -8.15 -4.55
C ARG A 161 -5.47 -8.52 -3.15
N ASN A 162 -6.23 -8.14 -2.16
CA ASN A 162 -6.01 -8.60 -0.78
C ASN A 162 -7.34 -8.72 -0.05
N ILE A 163 -7.34 -9.56 0.97
CA ILE A 163 -8.52 -9.86 1.77
C ILE A 163 -8.15 -9.99 3.25
N SER A 164 -9.01 -9.51 4.11
CA SER A 164 -8.99 -9.72 5.55
C SER A 164 -10.29 -10.40 5.99
N SER A 165 -10.41 -10.72 7.27
CA SER A 165 -11.70 -11.22 7.78
C SER A 165 -12.82 -10.18 7.65
N THR A 166 -12.52 -8.89 7.61
CA THR A 166 -13.53 -7.82 7.64
C THR A 166 -13.66 -7.05 6.33
N GLY A 167 -12.85 -7.32 5.30
CA GLY A 167 -12.93 -6.59 4.04
C GLY A 167 -11.92 -7.01 3.00
N ALA A 168 -11.99 -6.41 1.82
CA ALA A 168 -11.10 -6.69 0.69
C ALA A 168 -10.77 -5.42 -0.09
N LEU A 169 -9.65 -5.48 -0.82
CA LEU A 169 -9.33 -4.60 -1.93
C LEU A 169 -9.74 -5.29 -3.23
N ILE A 170 -10.59 -4.64 -4.01
CA ILE A 170 -11.11 -5.16 -5.28
C ILE A 170 -10.73 -4.18 -6.39
N GLU A 171 -10.26 -4.71 -7.51
CA GLU A 171 -9.99 -3.96 -8.75
C GLU A 171 -11.00 -4.35 -9.84
N GLY A 172 -11.26 -3.41 -10.77
CA GLY A 172 -12.07 -3.63 -11.96
C GLY A 172 -13.41 -2.88 -12.00
N LEU A 173 -13.73 -2.07 -10.97
CA LEU A 173 -14.89 -1.18 -10.97
C LEU A 173 -14.43 0.26 -10.79
N TRP A 174 -14.97 1.17 -11.63
CA TRP A 174 -14.58 2.58 -11.67
C TRP A 174 -15.66 3.46 -11.02
N ASN A 175 -15.20 4.50 -10.31
CA ASN A 175 -16.06 5.55 -9.77
C ASN A 175 -17.24 5.05 -8.91
N VAL A 176 -16.99 3.99 -8.14
CA VAL A 176 -18.00 3.44 -7.22
C VAL A 176 -18.19 4.42 -6.05
N PRO A 177 -19.41 4.93 -5.81
CA PRO A 177 -19.66 5.79 -4.67
C PRO A 177 -19.40 5.08 -3.33
N ASP A 178 -18.92 5.85 -2.33
CA ASP A 178 -18.81 5.35 -0.96
C ASP A 178 -20.20 4.96 -0.44
N GLY A 179 -20.27 3.83 0.27
CA GLY A 179 -21.53 3.31 0.80
C GLY A 179 -22.31 2.41 -0.16
N THR A 180 -21.84 2.18 -1.39
CA THR A 180 -22.48 1.25 -2.32
C THR A 180 -22.44 -0.17 -1.78
N SER A 181 -23.60 -0.84 -1.74
CA SER A 181 -23.73 -2.21 -1.24
C SER A 181 -23.57 -3.23 -2.35
N PHE A 182 -22.84 -4.29 -2.09
CA PHE A 182 -22.62 -5.40 -3.00
C PHE A 182 -22.83 -6.75 -2.33
N GLN A 183 -23.25 -7.75 -3.12
CA GLN A 183 -23.07 -9.16 -2.80
C GLN A 183 -21.81 -9.65 -3.53
N VAL A 184 -20.70 -9.82 -2.79
CA VAL A 184 -19.42 -10.28 -3.36
C VAL A 184 -19.41 -11.80 -3.38
N ARG A 185 -19.42 -12.40 -4.57
CA ARG A 185 -19.34 -13.85 -4.76
C ARG A 185 -17.90 -14.31 -4.71
N LEU A 186 -17.50 -14.83 -3.56
CA LEU A 186 -16.15 -15.36 -3.32
C LEU A 186 -15.95 -16.75 -3.92
N SER A 187 -17.03 -17.50 -4.14
CA SER A 187 -17.04 -18.80 -4.85
C SER A 187 -18.46 -19.07 -5.35
N ASP A 188 -18.66 -20.17 -6.11
CA ASP A 188 -19.99 -20.59 -6.61
C ASP A 188 -21.02 -20.77 -5.49
N ARG A 189 -20.56 -21.02 -4.25
CA ARG A 189 -21.41 -21.30 -3.09
C ARG A 189 -21.27 -20.32 -1.95
N HIS A 190 -20.43 -19.29 -2.10
CA HIS A 190 -20.20 -18.34 -1.02
C HIS A 190 -20.26 -16.91 -1.53
N ALA A 191 -21.28 -16.19 -1.12
CA ALA A 191 -21.44 -14.75 -1.32
C ALA A 191 -21.49 -14.06 0.04
N ILE A 192 -20.92 -12.86 0.11
CA ILE A 192 -20.90 -12.04 1.32
C ILE A 192 -21.36 -10.63 0.97
N ALA A 193 -22.21 -10.08 1.81
CA ALA A 193 -22.61 -8.68 1.71
C ALA A 193 -21.41 -7.78 2.07
N ALA A 194 -21.17 -6.77 1.27
CA ALA A 194 -20.08 -5.81 1.43
C ALA A 194 -20.53 -4.41 1.07
N VAL A 195 -19.86 -3.42 1.65
CA VAL A 195 -20.13 -2.01 1.38
C VAL A 195 -18.83 -1.35 0.96
N SER A 196 -18.85 -0.56 -0.13
CA SER A 196 -17.69 0.24 -0.54
C SER A 196 -17.39 1.30 0.52
N ARG A 197 -16.10 1.45 0.86
CA ARG A 197 -15.64 2.45 1.83
C ARG A 197 -14.81 3.55 1.17
N TRP A 198 -14.27 3.27 0.01
CA TRP A 198 -13.55 4.21 -0.84
C TRP A 198 -13.38 3.61 -2.23
N CYS A 199 -13.26 4.45 -3.25
CA CYS A 199 -12.91 4.08 -4.60
C CYS A 199 -11.91 5.10 -5.15
N ASP A 200 -10.83 4.59 -5.78
CA ASP A 200 -9.82 5.41 -6.46
C ASP A 200 -9.43 4.72 -7.77
N GLY A 201 -9.78 5.35 -8.88
CA GLY A 201 -9.66 4.75 -10.20
C GLY A 201 -10.47 3.46 -10.31
N ASP A 202 -9.80 2.36 -10.66
CA ASP A 202 -10.37 1.01 -10.77
C ASP A 202 -10.28 0.18 -9.48
N ARG A 203 -9.88 0.80 -8.37
CA ARG A 203 -9.65 0.16 -7.06
C ARG A 203 -10.66 0.63 -6.04
N MET A 204 -11.24 -0.31 -5.33
CA MET A 204 -12.11 0.01 -4.21
C MET A 204 -11.80 -0.85 -2.98
N GLY A 205 -11.91 -0.24 -1.81
CA GLY A 205 -11.93 -0.92 -0.53
C GLY A 205 -13.35 -1.24 -0.12
N VAL A 206 -13.64 -2.52 0.15
CA VAL A 206 -14.93 -2.94 0.68
C VAL A 206 -14.81 -3.47 2.09
N GLU A 207 -15.83 -3.24 2.91
CA GLU A 207 -16.01 -3.82 4.22
C GLU A 207 -17.12 -4.86 4.17
N PHE A 208 -16.87 -6.04 4.72
CA PHE A 208 -17.84 -7.13 4.78
C PHE A 208 -18.85 -6.92 5.92
N ALA A 209 -20.10 -7.24 5.68
CA ALA A 209 -21.17 -7.15 6.68
C ALA A 209 -20.95 -8.11 7.87
N SER A 210 -20.24 -9.22 7.64
CA SER A 210 -19.85 -10.17 8.69
C SER A 210 -18.41 -10.63 8.48
N PRO A 211 -17.65 -10.90 9.57
CA PRO A 211 -16.27 -11.35 9.44
C PRO A 211 -16.17 -12.75 8.80
N LEU A 212 -15.24 -12.90 7.84
CA LEU A 212 -14.86 -14.21 7.31
C LEU A 212 -14.07 -15.02 8.35
N GLN A 213 -14.32 -16.30 8.39
CA GLN A 213 -13.61 -17.23 9.28
C GLN A 213 -12.16 -17.45 8.81
N ARG A 214 -11.29 -17.79 9.77
CA ARG A 214 -9.91 -18.21 9.51
C ARG A 214 -9.74 -19.69 9.81
N ASP A 215 -8.84 -20.34 9.05
CA ASP A 215 -8.41 -21.71 9.35
C ASP A 215 -7.39 -21.72 10.51
N GLY A 216 -7.03 -22.92 10.98
CA GLY A 216 -6.04 -23.10 12.04
C GLY A 216 -4.64 -22.56 11.71
N ALA A 217 -4.35 -22.25 10.44
CA ALA A 217 -3.13 -21.60 9.97
C ALA A 217 -3.29 -20.09 9.81
N GLY A 218 -4.44 -19.51 10.22
CA GLY A 218 -4.73 -18.07 10.15
C GLY A 218 -5.14 -17.56 8.76
N ARG A 219 -5.31 -18.44 7.77
CA ARG A 219 -5.73 -18.07 6.41
C ARG A 219 -7.24 -17.89 6.35
N ILE A 220 -7.69 -16.94 5.51
CA ILE A 220 -9.13 -16.72 5.28
C ILE A 220 -9.74 -18.00 4.68
N ARG A 221 -10.74 -18.53 5.37
CA ARG A 221 -11.49 -19.70 4.95
C ARG A 221 -12.72 -19.24 4.15
N ILE A 222 -12.71 -19.51 2.85
CA ILE A 222 -13.88 -19.32 1.99
C ILE A 222 -14.63 -20.67 2.01
N VAL A 223 -15.49 -20.85 3.03
CA VAL A 223 -16.27 -22.09 3.20
C VAL A 223 -17.55 -22.00 2.40
N ALA A 224 -17.87 -23.06 1.68
CA ALA A 224 -19.20 -23.25 1.15
C ALA A 224 -20.15 -23.66 2.31
N GLU A 225 -21.06 -22.80 2.73
CA GLU A 225 -22.19 -23.24 3.54
C GLU A 225 -23.11 -24.09 2.67
N ALA A 226 -23.43 -25.29 3.17
CA ALA A 226 -24.41 -26.16 2.55
C ALA A 226 -25.82 -25.56 2.76
N GLY A 227 -26.43 -25.06 1.68
CA GLY A 227 -27.85 -24.76 1.70
C GLY A 227 -28.28 -23.44 1.08
N ALA A 228 -28.30 -23.37 -0.24
CA ALA A 228 -29.37 -22.74 -1.05
C ALA A 228 -29.05 -23.02 -2.53
N VAL A 229 -29.86 -23.89 -3.11
CA VAL A 229 -29.87 -24.15 -4.54
C VAL A 229 -30.45 -22.92 -5.22
N MET A 230 -29.62 -22.16 -5.93
CA MET A 230 -30.08 -21.19 -6.91
C MET A 230 -29.81 -21.71 -8.32
N GLU A 231 -30.89 -21.87 -9.06
CA GLU A 231 -30.91 -22.30 -10.45
C GLU A 231 -29.98 -21.46 -11.34
N ARG A 232 -29.26 -22.17 -12.20
CA ARG A 232 -28.43 -21.57 -13.26
C ARG A 232 -29.32 -20.85 -14.25
N ARG A 233 -29.34 -19.52 -14.22
CA ARG A 233 -29.73 -18.70 -15.37
C ARG A 233 -28.50 -18.44 -16.23
N SER A 234 -28.58 -18.96 -17.46
CA SER A 234 -27.58 -18.85 -18.51
C SER A 234 -27.36 -17.40 -18.88
N ILE A 235 -26.14 -16.90 -18.71
CA ILE A 235 -25.73 -15.59 -19.20
C ILE A 235 -25.46 -15.73 -20.70
N ARG A 236 -26.48 -15.43 -21.53
CA ARG A 236 -26.28 -15.08 -22.96
C ARG A 236 -26.44 -13.58 -23.13
N GLY A 237 -25.39 -12.93 -23.62
CA GLY A 237 -25.46 -11.72 -24.41
C GLY A 237 -25.34 -10.40 -23.64
N LEU A 238 -24.15 -9.86 -23.59
CA LEU A 238 -23.85 -8.45 -23.81
C LEU A 238 -22.44 -8.39 -24.43
N ALA A 239 -22.39 -8.80 -25.68
CA ALA A 239 -21.33 -8.38 -26.59
C ALA A 239 -21.91 -7.26 -27.45
N GLY A 240 -21.25 -6.12 -27.49
CA GLY A 240 -21.10 -5.13 -28.52
C GLY A 240 -22.35 -4.64 -29.26
N SER A 241 -22.49 -3.33 -29.29
CA SER A 241 -22.84 -2.56 -30.50
C SER A 241 -22.15 -1.21 -30.35
N ASP A 242 -21.10 -1.06 -30.96
CA ASP A 242 -20.70 -0.27 -32.15
C ASP A 242 -21.52 1.01 -32.36
N VAL A 243 -20.76 2.11 -32.37
CA VAL A 243 -20.63 3.19 -33.35
C VAL A 243 -21.93 3.75 -33.96
N GLU A 244 -22.21 4.97 -33.65
CA GLU A 244 -22.22 6.13 -34.59
C GLU A 244 -22.10 7.44 -33.83
#